data_e1aac28944f6376c4c77e2ab61d9ff70
#
_entry.id   e1aac28944f6376c4c77e2ab61d9ff70
#
_cell.length_a   1.000
_cell.length_b   1.000
_cell.length_c   1.000
_cell.angle_alpha   90.00
_cell.angle_beta   90.00
_cell.angle_gamma   90.00
#
_symmetry.space_group_name_H-M   'P 1'
#
loop_
_entity.id
_entity.type
_entity.pdbx_description
1 polymer ?
#
loop_
_entity_poly.entity_id
_entity_poly.type
_entity_poly.pdbx_seq_one_letter_code
_entity_poly.pdbx_strand_id
1 'polypeptide(L)'
;MKNYETYARKYPAIISMLIPAIVTTQILSSWFSQLQECWGTALSLIGVFVPIGVVYGAIGYFARQLFRDASKMFFQFPLFKEDETEMPTTKLLLWSSEKRLSANAIKTIATKLKEDFGIKLLSETKEQSNLLEAKKTIVDGVGKIREVTRNNPNLLQYNIDFGFCRNYLGGAVYSTSFLLIVLFVNILGVAGDWKFTLIALVFQILLAFAVFVTLKSKGYSYARALFNAYIGNTEYNW
;
A
#
# COMPACT_ATOMS: atom_id res chain seq x y z
N MET A 1 3.21 -13.72 -15.68
CA MET A 1 2.71 -13.59 -14.27
C MET A 1 2.89 -12.17 -13.79
N LYS A 2 1.85 -11.52 -13.20
CA LYS A 2 2.00 -10.18 -12.61
C LYS A 2 2.96 -10.25 -11.43
N ASN A 3 3.94 -9.34 -11.40
CA ASN A 3 4.90 -9.27 -10.30
C ASN A 3 4.35 -8.33 -9.22
N TYR A 4 4.09 -8.84 -8.02
CA TYR A 4 3.62 -8.06 -6.87
C TYR A 4 4.51 -6.84 -6.58
N GLU A 5 5.83 -7.02 -6.61
CA GLU A 5 6.79 -5.93 -6.35
C GLU A 5 6.59 -4.76 -7.33
N THR A 6 6.37 -5.06 -8.59
CA THR A 6 6.18 -4.03 -9.63
C THR A 6 4.83 -3.32 -9.46
N TYR A 7 3.73 -4.08 -9.36
CA TYR A 7 2.39 -3.49 -9.38
C TYR A 7 1.93 -2.90 -8.05
N ALA A 8 2.31 -3.54 -6.92
CA ALA A 8 1.89 -3.09 -5.61
C ALA A 8 2.86 -2.10 -4.93
N ARG A 9 4.12 -2.01 -5.40
CA ARG A 9 5.14 -1.16 -4.76
C ARG A 9 5.78 -0.15 -5.72
N LYS A 10 6.30 -0.60 -6.88
CA LYS A 10 7.04 0.28 -7.80
C LYS A 10 6.11 1.29 -8.48
N TYR A 11 5.01 0.82 -9.09
CA TYR A 11 4.10 1.72 -9.79
C TYR A 11 3.42 2.75 -8.88
N PRO A 12 2.85 2.40 -7.71
CA PRO A 12 2.26 3.41 -6.85
C PRO A 12 3.28 4.45 -6.36
N ALA A 13 4.54 4.06 -6.12
CA ALA A 13 5.58 4.99 -5.77
C ALA A 13 5.89 6.00 -6.92
N ILE A 14 5.96 5.51 -8.16
CA ILE A 14 6.18 6.38 -9.33
C ILE A 14 4.97 7.31 -9.52
N ILE A 15 3.75 6.76 -9.50
CA ILE A 15 2.53 7.53 -9.76
C ILE A 15 2.31 8.61 -8.68
N SER A 16 2.58 8.31 -7.42
CA SER A 16 2.43 9.29 -6.33
C SER A 16 3.40 10.47 -6.46
N MET A 17 4.55 10.28 -7.13
CA MET A 17 5.56 11.31 -7.37
C MET A 17 5.42 12.02 -8.71
N LEU A 18 4.45 11.64 -9.54
CA LEU A 18 4.30 12.20 -10.88
C LEU A 18 3.99 13.71 -10.82
N ILE A 19 3.06 14.13 -9.96
CA ILE A 19 2.68 15.54 -9.82
C ILE A 19 3.83 16.39 -9.28
N PRO A 20 4.52 16.02 -8.19
CA PRO A 20 5.76 16.67 -7.78
C PRO A 20 6.80 16.79 -8.90
N ALA A 21 7.00 15.74 -9.67
CA ALA A 21 7.96 15.74 -10.77
C ALA A 21 7.58 16.76 -11.86
N ILE A 22 6.30 16.88 -12.22
CA ILE A 22 5.82 17.88 -13.19
C ILE A 22 6.08 19.31 -12.67
N VAL A 23 5.74 19.58 -11.41
CA VAL A 23 5.97 20.90 -10.80
C VAL A 23 7.48 21.22 -10.73
N THR A 24 8.29 20.24 -10.34
CA THR A 24 9.76 20.41 -10.27
C THR A 24 10.36 20.67 -11.66
N THR A 25 9.88 19.99 -12.70
CA THR A 25 10.38 20.21 -14.08
C THR A 25 10.12 21.64 -14.56
N GLN A 26 8.96 22.21 -14.20
CA GLN A 26 8.65 23.61 -14.54
C GLN A 26 9.59 24.60 -13.85
N ILE A 27 9.92 24.36 -12.59
CA ILE A 27 10.88 25.19 -11.84
C ILE A 27 12.30 25.04 -12.42
N LEU A 28 12.73 23.78 -12.62
CA LEU A 28 14.06 23.50 -13.16
C LEU A 28 14.27 24.04 -14.58
N SER A 29 13.23 24.06 -15.43
CA SER A 29 13.34 24.57 -16.79
C SER A 29 13.72 26.07 -16.81
N SER A 30 13.19 26.86 -15.87
CA SER A 30 13.56 28.27 -15.73
C SER A 30 14.99 28.46 -15.20
N TRP A 31 15.45 27.58 -14.32
CA TRP A 31 16.83 27.60 -13.79
C TRP A 31 17.84 27.06 -14.80
N PHE A 32 17.49 26.04 -15.58
CA PHE A 32 18.36 25.48 -16.61
C PHE A 32 18.68 26.50 -17.72
N SER A 33 17.72 27.33 -18.13
CA SER A 33 18.01 28.42 -19.09
C SER A 33 19.04 29.40 -18.56
N GLN A 34 18.99 29.77 -17.29
CA GLN A 34 19.98 30.66 -16.64
C GLN A 34 21.35 29.98 -16.47
N LEU A 35 21.35 28.67 -16.12
CA LEU A 35 22.59 27.90 -15.96
C LEU A 35 23.28 27.61 -17.31
N GLN A 36 22.51 27.42 -18.37
CA GLN A 36 23.05 27.18 -19.71
C GLN A 36 23.77 28.39 -20.26
N GLU A 37 23.35 29.60 -19.91
CA GLU A 37 24.09 30.84 -20.21
C GLU A 37 25.40 30.93 -19.44
N CYS A 38 25.48 30.40 -18.20
CA CYS A 38 26.68 30.46 -17.37
C CYS A 38 27.71 29.34 -17.62
N TRP A 39 27.27 28.12 -17.96
CA TRP A 39 28.13 26.92 -17.93
C TRP A 39 28.39 26.29 -19.31
N GLY A 40 27.79 26.77 -20.38
CA GLY A 40 28.06 26.34 -21.75
C GLY A 40 27.96 24.79 -21.95
N THR A 41 28.58 24.31 -23.01
CA THR A 41 28.57 22.91 -23.46
C THR A 41 29.30 21.92 -22.53
N ALA A 42 29.98 22.39 -21.48
CA ALA A 42 30.76 21.52 -20.59
C ALA A 42 29.91 20.50 -19.78
N LEU A 43 28.68 20.85 -19.44
CA LEU A 43 27.75 19.94 -18.72
C LEU A 43 27.17 18.82 -19.60
N SER A 44 27.14 19.00 -20.93
CA SER A 44 26.64 18.00 -21.86
C SER A 44 27.64 16.86 -22.14
N LEU A 45 28.90 17.04 -21.80
CA LEU A 45 29.98 16.09 -22.09
C LEU A 45 30.45 15.27 -20.88
N ILE A 46 30.00 15.60 -19.67
CA ILE A 46 30.31 14.77 -18.52
C ILE A 46 29.38 13.56 -18.60
N GLY A 47 29.92 12.39 -18.84
CA GLY A 47 29.23 11.09 -18.90
C GLY A 47 28.54 10.73 -17.57
N VAL A 48 27.50 11.48 -17.24
CA VAL A 48 26.75 11.43 -15.97
C VAL A 48 25.70 10.33 -15.97
N PHE A 49 25.46 9.65 -17.10
CA PHE A 49 24.32 8.71 -17.23
C PHE A 49 24.42 7.45 -16.37
N VAL A 50 25.61 6.91 -16.16
CA VAL A 50 25.78 5.64 -15.40
C VAL A 50 25.66 5.87 -13.88
N PRO A 51 26.37 6.86 -13.28
CA PRO A 51 26.19 7.15 -11.85
C PRO A 51 24.77 7.60 -11.51
N ILE A 52 24.11 8.37 -12.40
CA ILE A 52 22.71 8.81 -12.22
C ILE A 52 21.77 7.61 -12.12
N GLY A 53 21.89 6.60 -12.99
CA GLY A 53 21.03 5.41 -12.96
C GLY A 53 21.15 4.64 -11.64
N VAL A 54 22.35 4.50 -11.09
CA VAL A 54 22.59 3.83 -9.80
C VAL A 54 22.01 4.66 -8.65
N VAL A 55 22.22 5.98 -8.65
CA VAL A 55 21.69 6.89 -7.63
C VAL A 55 20.17 6.91 -7.65
N TYR A 56 19.53 7.01 -8.83
CA TYR A 56 18.08 6.93 -8.98
C TYR A 56 17.53 5.58 -8.54
N GLY A 57 18.22 4.48 -8.84
CA GLY A 57 17.86 3.15 -8.39
C GLY A 57 17.88 3.03 -6.87
N ALA A 58 18.94 3.52 -6.22
CA ALA A 58 19.10 3.50 -4.77
C ALA A 58 18.06 4.39 -4.07
N ILE A 59 17.88 5.63 -4.54
CA ILE A 59 16.87 6.58 -4.03
C ILE A 59 15.47 5.99 -4.22
N GLY A 60 15.17 5.42 -5.38
CA GLY A 60 13.88 4.80 -5.67
C GLY A 60 13.59 3.58 -4.79
N TYR A 61 14.61 2.79 -4.45
CA TYR A 61 14.48 1.69 -3.49
C TYR A 61 14.19 2.21 -2.08
N PHE A 62 14.96 3.18 -1.61
CA PHE A 62 14.78 3.81 -0.30
C PHE A 62 13.41 4.50 -0.18
N ALA A 63 13.01 5.28 -1.18
CA ALA A 63 11.70 5.92 -1.22
C ALA A 63 10.54 4.91 -1.10
N ARG A 64 10.64 3.74 -1.77
CA ARG A 64 9.61 2.68 -1.65
C ARG A 64 9.49 2.14 -0.23
N GLN A 65 10.58 2.05 0.53
CA GLN A 65 10.54 1.63 1.94
C GLN A 65 9.86 2.71 2.78
N LEU A 66 10.25 3.98 2.63
CA LEU A 66 9.63 5.11 3.32
C LEU A 66 8.13 5.19 3.05
N PHE A 67 7.70 5.05 1.79
CA PHE A 67 6.28 5.10 1.41
C PHE A 67 5.49 3.96 2.03
N ARG A 68 6.06 2.76 2.08
CA ARG A 68 5.45 1.63 2.78
C ARG A 68 5.28 1.90 4.27
N ASP A 69 6.28 2.45 4.91
CA ASP A 69 6.26 2.70 6.35
C ASP A 69 5.32 3.85 6.70
N ALA A 70 5.34 4.94 5.93
CA ALA A 70 4.36 6.02 6.03
C ALA A 70 2.93 5.52 5.80
N SER A 71 2.71 4.65 4.82
CA SER A 71 1.38 4.09 4.55
C SER A 71 0.83 3.25 5.70
N LYS A 72 1.69 2.54 6.40
CA LYS A 72 1.30 1.80 7.60
C LYS A 72 0.95 2.76 8.73
N MET A 73 1.83 3.72 9.01
CA MET A 73 1.70 4.65 10.12
C MET A 73 0.47 5.57 9.98
N PHE A 74 0.27 6.20 8.81
CA PHE A 74 -0.78 7.20 8.62
C PHE A 74 -2.13 6.64 8.16
N PHE A 75 -2.15 5.46 7.55
CA PHE A 75 -3.40 4.93 6.98
C PHE A 75 -3.76 3.53 7.47
N GLN A 76 -2.82 2.58 7.44
CA GLN A 76 -3.15 1.21 7.84
C GLN A 76 -3.44 1.12 9.34
N PHE A 77 -2.57 1.67 10.19
CA PHE A 77 -2.75 1.63 11.64
C PHE A 77 -4.02 2.37 12.11
N PRO A 78 -4.31 3.60 11.69
CA PRO A 78 -5.56 4.24 12.05
C PRO A 78 -6.82 3.48 11.59
N LEU A 79 -6.79 2.85 10.41
CA LEU A 79 -7.92 2.09 9.89
C LEU A 79 -8.12 0.73 10.57
N PHE A 80 -7.02 0.08 11.00
CA PHE A 80 -7.02 -1.29 11.51
C PHE A 80 -6.38 -1.43 12.91
N LYS A 81 -6.21 -0.33 13.65
CA LYS A 81 -5.76 -0.27 15.05
C LYS A 81 -4.42 -0.97 15.32
N GLU A 82 -3.42 -0.73 14.47
CA GLU A 82 -2.01 -1.16 14.64
C GLU A 82 -1.75 -2.67 14.82
N ASP A 83 -2.78 -3.50 14.96
CA ASP A 83 -2.64 -4.91 15.28
C ASP A 83 -3.26 -5.81 14.20
N GLU A 84 -2.65 -6.96 13.95
CA GLU A 84 -3.19 -8.00 13.07
C GLU A 84 -4.53 -8.55 13.58
N THR A 85 -4.79 -8.46 14.89
CA THR A 85 -6.06 -8.85 15.50
C THR A 85 -7.24 -7.98 15.08
N GLU A 86 -7.01 -6.79 14.52
CA GLU A 86 -8.04 -5.87 14.02
C GLU A 86 -8.13 -5.82 12.49
N MET A 87 -7.31 -6.60 11.81
CA MET A 87 -7.33 -6.69 10.35
C MET A 87 -8.62 -7.27 9.80
N PRO A 88 -9.00 -6.95 8.56
CA PRO A 88 -10.18 -7.54 7.89
C PRO A 88 -10.21 -9.06 7.91
N THR A 89 -9.05 -9.71 7.79
CA THR A 89 -8.93 -11.17 7.86
C THR A 89 -9.39 -11.72 9.21
N THR A 90 -9.05 -11.08 10.31
CA THR A 90 -9.49 -11.47 11.65
C THR A 90 -10.97 -11.19 11.83
N LYS A 91 -11.44 -9.99 11.44
CA LYS A 91 -12.84 -9.58 11.57
C LYS A 91 -13.82 -10.46 10.79
N LEU A 92 -13.39 -11.02 9.66
CA LEU A 92 -14.25 -11.91 8.87
C LEU A 92 -14.47 -13.29 9.52
N LEU A 93 -13.56 -13.75 10.37
CA LEU A 93 -13.65 -15.04 11.07
C LEU A 93 -14.21 -14.95 12.49
N LEU A 94 -14.28 -13.75 13.08
CA LEU A 94 -14.89 -13.55 14.40
C LEU A 94 -16.40 -13.69 14.35
N TRP A 95 -16.98 -14.47 15.25
CA TRP A 95 -18.43 -14.65 15.41
C TRP A 95 -19.12 -13.37 15.84
N SER A 96 -18.47 -12.56 16.69
CA SER A 96 -18.99 -11.30 17.22
C SER A 96 -18.91 -10.14 16.24
N SER A 97 -18.25 -10.31 15.08
CA SER A 97 -18.05 -9.23 14.11
C SER A 97 -19.28 -9.06 13.19
N GLU A 98 -19.75 -7.81 13.05
CA GLU A 98 -20.79 -7.45 12.07
C GLU A 98 -20.38 -7.74 10.61
N LYS A 99 -19.08 -7.75 10.32
CA LYS A 99 -18.51 -8.00 8.99
C LYS A 99 -18.18 -9.47 8.73
N ARG A 100 -18.51 -10.37 9.65
CA ARG A 100 -18.19 -11.81 9.56
C ARG A 100 -18.65 -12.46 8.26
N LEU A 101 -17.98 -13.53 7.91
CA LEU A 101 -18.46 -14.46 6.88
C LEU A 101 -19.73 -15.19 7.34
N SER A 102 -20.38 -15.90 6.43
CA SER A 102 -21.51 -16.77 6.81
C SER A 102 -21.05 -17.82 7.84
N ALA A 103 -21.95 -18.23 8.73
CA ALA A 103 -21.65 -19.22 9.75
C ALA A 103 -21.11 -20.53 9.14
N ASN A 104 -21.64 -20.93 7.98
CA ASN A 104 -21.16 -22.14 7.27
C ASN A 104 -19.73 -21.95 6.77
N ALA A 105 -19.38 -20.79 6.19
CA ALA A 105 -18.03 -20.52 5.73
C ALA A 105 -17.02 -20.51 6.89
N ILE A 106 -17.37 -19.91 8.03
CA ILE A 106 -16.52 -19.93 9.24
C ILE A 106 -16.31 -21.37 9.73
N LYS A 107 -17.38 -22.18 9.80
CA LYS A 107 -17.27 -23.59 10.18
C LYS A 107 -16.40 -24.39 9.23
N THR A 108 -16.56 -24.22 7.92
CA THR A 108 -15.74 -24.89 6.90
C THR A 108 -14.27 -24.54 7.07
N ILE A 109 -13.96 -23.23 7.22
CA ILE A 109 -12.58 -22.78 7.44
C ILE A 109 -12.01 -23.34 8.75
N ALA A 110 -12.80 -23.32 9.84
CA ALA A 110 -12.38 -23.84 11.14
C ALA A 110 -12.08 -25.35 11.10
N THR A 111 -12.92 -26.13 10.42
CA THR A 111 -12.70 -27.57 10.23
C THR A 111 -11.43 -27.83 9.44
N LYS A 112 -11.27 -27.15 8.30
CA LYS A 112 -10.10 -27.30 7.44
C LYS A 112 -8.81 -26.85 8.14
N LEU A 113 -8.82 -25.74 8.90
CA LEU A 113 -7.67 -25.30 9.70
C LEU A 113 -7.28 -26.33 10.77
N LYS A 114 -8.25 -26.99 11.38
CA LYS A 114 -8.01 -28.06 12.34
C LYS A 114 -7.40 -29.29 11.68
N GLU A 115 -7.92 -29.66 10.50
CA GLU A 115 -7.43 -30.82 9.74
C GLU A 115 -6.03 -30.57 9.17
N ASP A 116 -5.82 -29.44 8.48
CA ASP A 116 -4.57 -29.14 7.80
C ASP A 116 -3.42 -28.76 8.77
N PHE A 117 -3.72 -28.07 9.88
CA PHE A 117 -2.69 -27.47 10.75
C PHE A 117 -2.89 -27.72 12.24
N GLY A 118 -3.90 -28.43 12.67
CA GLY A 118 -4.22 -28.65 14.08
C GLY A 118 -4.74 -27.39 14.81
N ILE A 119 -4.97 -26.28 14.11
CA ILE A 119 -5.42 -25.00 14.70
C ILE A 119 -6.93 -25.05 14.92
N LYS A 120 -7.34 -24.96 16.18
CA LYS A 120 -8.77 -24.97 16.57
C LYS A 120 -9.25 -23.56 16.84
N LEU A 121 -10.07 -23.00 15.93
CA LEU A 121 -10.75 -21.73 16.20
C LEU A 121 -11.75 -21.90 17.35
N LEU A 122 -11.91 -20.83 18.14
CA LEU A 122 -12.84 -20.84 19.28
C LEU A 122 -14.30 -20.85 18.76
N SER A 123 -15.17 -21.56 19.51
CA SER A 123 -16.63 -21.49 19.27
C SER A 123 -17.17 -20.13 19.68
N GLU A 124 -18.35 -19.76 19.20
CA GLU A 124 -19.02 -18.49 19.50
C GLU A 124 -19.09 -18.21 21.02
N THR A 125 -19.46 -19.19 21.83
CA THR A 125 -19.52 -19.07 23.29
C THR A 125 -18.16 -18.86 23.95
N LYS A 126 -17.12 -19.53 23.46
CA LYS A 126 -15.75 -19.35 23.96
C LYS A 126 -15.12 -18.05 23.50
N GLU A 127 -15.46 -17.58 22.29
CA GLU A 127 -15.03 -16.27 21.79
C GLU A 127 -15.57 -15.16 22.70
N GLN A 128 -16.83 -15.22 23.12
CA GLN A 128 -17.42 -14.24 24.03
C GLN A 128 -16.71 -14.18 25.39
N SER A 129 -16.24 -15.32 25.89
CA SER A 129 -15.51 -15.37 27.16
C SER A 129 -14.04 -14.96 27.05
N ASN A 130 -13.40 -15.15 25.91
CA ASN A 130 -11.98 -14.82 25.69
C ASN A 130 -11.71 -14.32 24.27
N LEU A 131 -12.13 -13.08 24.00
CA LEU A 131 -12.02 -12.44 22.69
C LEU A 131 -10.57 -12.27 22.22
N LEU A 132 -9.66 -11.97 23.14
CA LEU A 132 -8.24 -11.75 22.79
C LEU A 132 -7.58 -13.03 22.29
N GLU A 133 -7.83 -14.16 22.95
CA GLU A 133 -7.30 -15.45 22.54
C GLU A 133 -7.92 -15.91 21.22
N ALA A 134 -9.22 -15.69 21.03
CA ALA A 134 -9.90 -15.96 19.77
C ALA A 134 -9.23 -15.20 18.60
N LYS A 135 -8.97 -13.91 18.78
CA LYS A 135 -8.30 -13.08 17.79
C LYS A 135 -6.87 -13.59 17.47
N LYS A 136 -6.09 -13.93 18.50
CA LYS A 136 -4.71 -14.47 18.31
C LYS A 136 -4.74 -15.79 17.55
N THR A 137 -5.61 -16.71 17.94
CA THR A 137 -5.76 -17.99 17.25
C THR A 137 -6.15 -17.81 15.78
N ILE A 138 -7.03 -16.82 15.48
CA ILE A 138 -7.39 -16.49 14.11
C ILE A 138 -6.18 -15.94 13.34
N VAL A 139 -5.38 -15.06 13.94
CA VAL A 139 -4.16 -14.51 13.32
C VAL A 139 -3.19 -15.63 12.94
N ASP A 140 -2.96 -16.59 13.83
CA ASP A 140 -2.12 -17.76 13.56
C ASP A 140 -2.65 -18.59 12.40
N GLY A 141 -3.97 -18.87 12.41
CA GLY A 141 -4.64 -19.56 11.31
C GLY A 141 -4.54 -18.82 9.97
N VAL A 142 -4.75 -17.51 9.98
CA VAL A 142 -4.61 -16.65 8.78
C VAL A 142 -3.18 -16.67 8.25
N GLY A 143 -2.18 -16.72 9.12
CA GLY A 143 -0.77 -16.89 8.74
C GLY A 143 -0.58 -18.14 7.90
N LYS A 144 -1.10 -19.29 8.36
CA LYS A 144 -1.04 -20.57 7.63
C LYS A 144 -1.83 -20.56 6.32
N ILE A 145 -3.03 -19.98 6.33
CA ILE A 145 -3.82 -19.81 5.10
C ILE A 145 -3.04 -19.00 4.05
N ARG A 146 -2.40 -17.90 4.43
CA ARG A 146 -1.57 -17.08 3.52
C ARG A 146 -0.40 -17.88 2.93
N GLU A 147 0.20 -18.75 3.72
CA GLU A 147 1.31 -19.60 3.29
C GLU A 147 0.88 -20.56 2.17
N VAL A 148 -0.19 -21.31 2.37
CA VAL A 148 -0.67 -22.32 1.41
C VAL A 148 -1.39 -21.72 0.19
N THR A 149 -1.95 -20.53 0.31
CA THR A 149 -2.62 -19.84 -0.80
C THR A 149 -1.72 -18.90 -1.59
N ARG A 150 -0.44 -18.79 -1.22
CA ARG A 150 0.50 -17.80 -1.75
C ARG A 150 0.60 -17.81 -3.29
N ASN A 151 0.47 -18.96 -3.92
CA ASN A 151 0.63 -19.13 -5.37
C ASN A 151 -0.70 -18.99 -6.14
N ASN A 152 -1.80 -18.69 -5.47
CA ASN A 152 -3.09 -18.51 -6.15
C ASN A 152 -3.11 -17.19 -6.96
N PRO A 153 -3.27 -17.26 -8.31
CA PRO A 153 -3.18 -16.08 -9.17
C PRO A 153 -4.33 -15.09 -8.95
N ASN A 154 -5.51 -15.57 -8.59
CA ASN A 154 -6.66 -14.70 -8.30
C ASN A 154 -6.44 -13.92 -7.00
N LEU A 155 -5.94 -14.58 -5.97
CA LEU A 155 -5.58 -13.92 -4.70
C LEU A 155 -4.48 -12.87 -4.90
N LEU A 156 -3.51 -13.15 -5.76
CA LEU A 156 -2.43 -12.21 -6.07
C LEU A 156 -2.97 -10.88 -6.60
N GLN A 157 -4.01 -10.88 -7.42
CA GLN A 157 -4.60 -9.63 -7.94
C GLN A 157 -5.20 -8.78 -6.80
N TYR A 158 -5.97 -9.38 -5.89
CA TYR A 158 -6.53 -8.65 -4.74
C TYR A 158 -5.46 -8.11 -3.80
N ASN A 159 -4.38 -8.87 -3.62
CA ASN A 159 -3.23 -8.43 -2.83
C ASN A 159 -2.50 -7.25 -3.50
N ILE A 160 -2.34 -7.28 -4.83
CA ILE A 160 -1.79 -6.17 -5.61
C ILE A 160 -2.66 -4.92 -5.45
N ASP A 161 -3.97 -5.04 -5.61
CA ASP A 161 -4.90 -3.92 -5.51
C ASP A 161 -4.85 -3.24 -4.12
N PHE A 162 -4.88 -4.04 -3.06
CA PHE A 162 -4.74 -3.51 -1.69
C PHE A 162 -3.36 -2.88 -1.46
N GLY A 163 -2.30 -3.57 -1.90
CA GLY A 163 -0.92 -3.08 -1.78
C GLY A 163 -0.68 -1.80 -2.58
N PHE A 164 -1.27 -1.68 -3.78
CA PHE A 164 -1.22 -0.48 -4.60
C PHE A 164 -1.82 0.72 -3.87
N CYS A 165 -3.08 0.61 -3.40
CA CYS A 165 -3.74 1.70 -2.69
C CYS A 165 -2.96 2.14 -1.46
N ARG A 166 -2.50 1.18 -0.66
CA ARG A 166 -1.73 1.44 0.54
C ARG A 166 -0.42 2.18 0.23
N ASN A 167 0.39 1.68 -0.69
CA ASN A 167 1.70 2.27 -1.00
C ASN A 167 1.57 3.59 -1.75
N TYR A 168 0.53 3.78 -2.58
CA TYR A 168 0.21 5.07 -3.18
C TYR A 168 -0.04 6.15 -2.12
N LEU A 169 -0.86 5.84 -1.12
CA LEU A 169 -1.15 6.77 -0.02
C LEU A 169 0.11 7.14 0.77
N GLY A 170 1.00 6.17 1.01
CA GLY A 170 2.30 6.47 1.64
C GLY A 170 3.13 7.44 0.81
N GLY A 171 3.21 7.25 -0.50
CA GLY A 171 3.86 8.20 -1.40
C GLY A 171 3.16 9.55 -1.46
N ALA A 172 1.81 9.55 -1.39
CA ALA A 172 1.02 10.78 -1.38
C ALA A 172 1.31 11.68 -0.16
N VAL A 173 1.67 11.13 1.00
CA VAL A 173 2.11 11.93 2.16
C VAL A 173 3.34 12.74 1.81
N TYR A 174 4.38 12.09 1.25
CA TYR A 174 5.60 12.79 0.88
C TYR A 174 5.41 13.76 -0.28
N SER A 175 4.64 13.37 -1.30
CA SER A 175 4.37 14.24 -2.44
C SER A 175 3.58 15.48 -2.04
N THR A 176 2.58 15.34 -1.17
CA THR A 176 1.81 16.47 -0.63
C THR A 176 2.69 17.39 0.22
N SER A 177 3.52 16.82 1.11
CA SER A 177 4.46 17.61 1.92
C SER A 177 5.45 18.37 1.04
N PHE A 178 5.99 17.74 0.00
CA PHE A 178 6.88 18.39 -0.95
C PHE A 178 6.18 19.53 -1.69
N LEU A 179 4.97 19.32 -2.21
CA LEU A 179 4.20 20.36 -2.91
C LEU A 179 3.85 21.53 -1.98
N LEU A 180 3.61 21.30 -0.69
CA LEU A 180 3.41 22.37 0.30
C LEU A 180 4.66 23.22 0.48
N ILE A 181 5.83 22.59 0.57
CA ILE A 181 7.11 23.31 0.66
C ILE A 181 7.34 24.14 -0.60
N VAL A 182 7.15 23.55 -1.78
CA VAL A 182 7.30 24.24 -3.07
C VAL A 182 6.29 25.38 -3.20
N LEU A 183 5.05 25.20 -2.78
CA LEU A 183 4.03 26.26 -2.77
C LEU A 183 4.48 27.44 -1.91
N PHE A 184 4.98 27.16 -0.71
CA PHE A 184 5.51 28.22 0.18
C PHE A 184 6.66 29.00 -0.47
N VAL A 185 7.61 28.30 -1.08
CA VAL A 185 8.75 28.91 -1.78
C VAL A 185 8.28 29.77 -2.97
N ASN A 186 7.27 29.30 -3.72
CA ASN A 186 6.71 30.04 -4.86
C ASN A 186 5.91 31.29 -4.43
N ILE A 187 5.22 31.24 -3.29
CA ILE A 187 4.54 32.42 -2.71
C ILE A 187 5.56 33.50 -2.32
N LEU A 188 6.75 33.11 -1.86
CA LEU A 188 7.84 34.05 -1.56
C LEU A 188 8.53 34.62 -2.82
N GLY A 189 8.09 34.22 -4.02
CA GLY A 189 8.62 34.73 -5.30
C GLY A 189 9.98 34.15 -5.69
N VAL A 190 10.43 33.05 -5.05
CA VAL A 190 11.78 32.49 -5.28
C VAL A 190 11.82 31.61 -6.54
N ALA A 191 10.74 30.85 -6.85
CA ALA A 191 10.78 29.88 -7.93
C ALA A 191 9.39 29.50 -8.46
N GLY A 192 9.01 29.94 -9.63
CA GLY A 192 7.85 29.43 -10.36
C GLY A 192 6.49 30.04 -9.98
N ASP A 193 5.42 29.51 -10.60
CA ASP A 193 4.04 30.01 -10.42
C ASP A 193 3.34 29.30 -9.25
N TRP A 194 3.07 30.06 -8.19
CA TRP A 194 2.35 29.55 -7.01
C TRP A 194 0.91 29.06 -7.32
N LYS A 195 0.23 29.65 -8.32
CA LYS A 195 -1.15 29.25 -8.70
C LYS A 195 -1.13 27.85 -9.31
N PHE A 196 -0.17 27.58 -10.19
CA PHE A 196 0.00 26.25 -10.76
C PHE A 196 0.31 25.21 -9.68
N THR A 197 1.22 25.53 -8.75
CA THR A 197 1.58 24.65 -7.64
C THR A 197 0.38 24.40 -6.71
N LEU A 198 -0.45 25.41 -6.46
CA LEU A 198 -1.67 25.24 -5.67
C LEU A 198 -2.68 24.30 -6.35
N ILE A 199 -2.90 24.45 -7.66
CA ILE A 199 -3.76 23.54 -8.43
C ILE A 199 -3.22 22.11 -8.36
N ALA A 200 -1.93 21.93 -8.56
CA ALA A 200 -1.27 20.62 -8.46
C ALA A 200 -1.42 19.98 -7.08
N LEU A 201 -1.27 20.77 -6.01
CA LEU A 201 -1.46 20.34 -4.62
C LEU A 201 -2.91 19.89 -4.37
N VAL A 202 -3.89 20.70 -4.77
CA VAL A 202 -5.31 20.35 -4.63
C VAL A 202 -5.63 19.05 -5.37
N PHE A 203 -5.15 18.90 -6.60
CA PHE A 203 -5.34 17.70 -7.39
C PHE A 203 -4.70 16.46 -6.73
N GLN A 204 -3.49 16.61 -6.19
CA GLN A 204 -2.82 15.54 -5.42
C GLN A 204 -3.63 15.10 -4.21
N ILE A 205 -4.19 16.03 -3.44
CA ILE A 205 -5.02 15.74 -2.26
C ILE A 205 -6.30 15.02 -2.68
N LEU A 206 -6.98 15.46 -3.75
CA LEU A 206 -8.19 14.81 -4.26
C LEU A 206 -7.93 13.36 -4.70
N LEU A 207 -6.82 13.12 -5.39
CA LEU A 207 -6.41 11.75 -5.78
C LEU A 207 -6.13 10.88 -4.55
N ALA A 208 -5.40 11.41 -3.57
CA ALA A 208 -5.10 10.69 -2.34
C ALA A 208 -6.39 10.35 -1.57
N PHE A 209 -7.34 11.30 -1.48
CA PHE A 209 -8.64 11.08 -0.86
C PHE A 209 -9.44 9.99 -1.57
N ALA A 210 -9.51 10.02 -2.91
CA ALA A 210 -10.19 9.00 -3.70
C ALA A 210 -9.63 7.60 -3.44
N VAL A 211 -8.30 7.46 -3.39
CA VAL A 211 -7.66 6.17 -3.06
C VAL A 211 -7.89 5.77 -1.60
N PHE A 212 -7.86 6.72 -0.66
CA PHE A 212 -8.11 6.47 0.76
C PHE A 212 -9.50 5.86 1.01
N VAL A 213 -10.54 6.40 0.39
CA VAL A 213 -11.92 5.87 0.51
C VAL A 213 -12.00 4.41 0.07
N THR A 214 -11.22 4.00 -0.93
CA THR A 214 -11.24 2.61 -1.43
C THR A 214 -10.39 1.64 -0.60
N LEU A 215 -9.42 2.11 0.19
CA LEU A 215 -8.44 1.26 0.88
C LEU A 215 -9.09 0.22 1.80
N LYS A 216 -10.09 0.64 2.60
CA LYS A 216 -10.80 -0.27 3.52
C LYS A 216 -11.56 -1.37 2.77
N SER A 217 -12.24 -1.01 1.68
CA SER A 217 -12.96 -1.94 0.83
C SER A 217 -12.02 -2.96 0.18
N LYS A 218 -10.87 -2.51 -0.34
CA LYS A 218 -9.84 -3.38 -0.92
C LYS A 218 -9.26 -4.37 0.10
N GLY A 219 -9.09 -3.94 1.37
CA GLY A 219 -8.67 -4.83 2.45
C GLY A 219 -9.67 -5.96 2.73
N TYR A 220 -10.97 -5.66 2.77
CA TYR A 220 -12.01 -6.68 2.92
C TYR A 220 -12.13 -7.58 1.68
N SER A 221 -11.99 -7.04 0.48
CA SER A 221 -11.99 -7.83 -0.75
C SER A 221 -10.84 -8.84 -0.79
N TYR A 222 -9.63 -8.40 -0.41
CA TYR A 222 -8.49 -9.28 -0.25
C TYR A 222 -8.75 -10.40 0.78
N ALA A 223 -9.29 -10.05 1.95
CA ALA A 223 -9.56 -11.02 3.00
C ALA A 223 -10.59 -12.08 2.57
N ARG A 224 -11.65 -11.67 1.86
CA ARG A 224 -12.64 -12.62 1.30
C ARG A 224 -12.02 -13.52 0.22
N ALA A 225 -11.23 -12.95 -0.67
CA ALA A 225 -10.53 -13.71 -1.70
C ALA A 225 -9.57 -14.74 -1.09
N LEU A 226 -8.87 -14.38 0.00
CA LEU A 226 -7.99 -15.28 0.75
C LEU A 226 -8.73 -16.52 1.26
N PHE A 227 -9.87 -16.31 1.92
CA PHE A 227 -10.67 -17.43 2.46
C PHE A 227 -11.31 -18.26 1.36
N ASN A 228 -11.80 -17.64 0.28
CA ASN A 228 -12.34 -18.38 -0.87
C ASN A 228 -11.26 -19.23 -1.55
N ALA A 229 -10.05 -18.69 -1.70
CA ALA A 229 -8.92 -19.45 -2.23
C ALA A 229 -8.55 -20.64 -1.35
N TYR A 230 -8.62 -20.47 -0.01
CA TYR A 230 -8.35 -21.55 0.93
C TYR A 230 -9.41 -22.64 0.92
N ILE A 231 -10.71 -22.27 0.87
CA ILE A 231 -11.82 -23.26 0.80
C ILE A 231 -11.77 -24.01 -0.53
N GLY A 232 -11.50 -23.29 -1.65
CA GLY A 232 -11.45 -23.87 -2.98
C GLY A 232 -10.19 -24.71 -3.28
N ASN A 233 -9.17 -24.65 -2.44
CA ASN A 233 -7.96 -25.45 -2.57
C ASN A 233 -8.21 -26.86 -2.05
N THR A 234 -8.71 -27.75 -2.92
CA THR A 234 -8.93 -29.18 -2.62
C THR A 234 -7.68 -30.04 -2.85
N GLU A 235 -6.57 -29.44 -3.33
CA GLU A 235 -5.39 -30.14 -3.83
C GLU A 235 -4.22 -30.30 -2.82
N TYR A 236 -4.42 -30.05 -1.52
CA TYR A 236 -3.40 -30.45 -0.55
C TYR A 236 -3.72 -31.85 0.01
N ASN A 237 -3.56 -32.86 -0.83
CA ASN A 237 -3.24 -34.21 -0.39
C ASN A 237 -1.73 -34.27 -0.15
N TRP A 238 -1.34 -34.41 1.10
CA TRP A 238 0.04 -34.69 1.56
C TRP A 238 0.42 -36.12 1.21
#